data_cd0b55635e83fdb21da09896ff380315
#
_entry.id   cd0b55635e83fdb21da09896ff380315
#
_cell.length_a   1.000
_cell.length_b   1.000
_cell.length_c   1.000
_cell.angle_alpha   90.00
_cell.angle_beta   90.00
_cell.angle_gamma   90.00
#
_symmetry.space_group_name_H-M   'P 1'
#
loop_
_entity.id
_entity.type
_entity.pdbx_description
1 polymer ?
#
loop_
_entity_poly.entity_id
_entity_poly.type
_entity_poly.pdbx_seq_one_letter_code
_entity_poly.pdbx_strand_id
1 'polypeptide(L)'
;ALSVILAAVISAVVAEAAFNAIIKKPQTIADGSAALTGLLLALVLPPELPLYIPILGSVFAIVVVKGFFGGLGKNFMNPALAARCFLLISYGAIVTVYKIDGVATATPLVDMAAGETVNLMSLFMGSASGVIGSSVLGLLVGTVMMFAFKVITWEIPVATLVSFTAFMLFFGGQGFDLHALLVHIMGGGIILGAVFMATDYVTSPVTSTGQLVFGAVVGILCGLFRVLGSAADSVSYGIIIANMLVPMIEDYTVPVAYGHRKVKEKAEKTGFSIPKPAITLCVITLVAGAALSGIYALTKDTIAAQQLAKEQESYKAVCAEAVEFVNDEKIDAKIAELAGGVYGTDFGKAYINKVMIGKDAAGETVGYVISATSGDG
;
A
#
# COMPACT_ATOMS: atom_id res chain seq x y z
N ALA A 1 -13.10 13.61 -3.57
CA ALA A 1 -13.47 12.17 -3.72
C ALA A 1 -14.11 11.87 -5.08
N LEU A 2 -15.24 12.52 -5.46
CA LEU A 2 -15.98 12.20 -6.71
C LEU A 2 -15.09 12.32 -7.95
N SER A 3 -14.27 13.35 -8.04
CA SER A 3 -13.35 13.57 -9.17
C SER A 3 -12.32 12.43 -9.31
N VAL A 4 -11.81 11.91 -8.19
CA VAL A 4 -10.88 10.77 -8.15
C VAL A 4 -11.57 9.49 -8.64
N ILE A 5 -12.79 9.24 -8.18
CA ILE A 5 -13.60 8.08 -8.62
C ILE A 5 -13.87 8.15 -10.14
N LEU A 6 -14.34 9.28 -10.62
CA LEU A 6 -14.63 9.45 -12.04
C LEU A 6 -13.35 9.33 -12.90
N ALA A 7 -12.26 9.93 -12.46
CA ALA A 7 -10.98 9.84 -13.16
C ALA A 7 -10.49 8.38 -13.25
N ALA A 8 -10.57 7.62 -12.15
CA ALA A 8 -10.14 6.22 -12.13
C ALA A 8 -11.03 5.33 -13.00
N VAL A 9 -12.36 5.48 -12.91
CA VAL A 9 -13.31 4.65 -13.68
C VAL A 9 -13.22 4.96 -15.18
N ILE A 10 -13.25 6.24 -15.55
CA ILE A 10 -13.20 6.63 -16.97
C ILE A 10 -11.87 6.21 -17.60
N SER A 11 -10.74 6.46 -16.91
CA SER A 11 -9.41 6.07 -17.43
C SER A 11 -9.24 4.56 -17.52
N ALA A 12 -9.81 3.77 -16.61
CA ALA A 12 -9.81 2.31 -16.69
C ALA A 12 -10.56 1.81 -17.94
N VAL A 13 -11.77 2.33 -18.21
CA VAL A 13 -12.58 1.96 -19.37
C VAL A 13 -11.90 2.40 -20.66
N VAL A 14 -11.36 3.61 -20.73
CA VAL A 14 -10.63 4.12 -21.90
C VAL A 14 -9.37 3.31 -22.14
N ALA A 15 -8.62 2.96 -21.09
CA ALA A 15 -7.41 2.13 -21.20
C ALA A 15 -7.73 0.74 -21.76
N GLU A 16 -8.84 0.10 -21.34
CA GLU A 16 -9.27 -1.19 -21.88
C GLU A 16 -9.68 -1.08 -23.36
N ALA A 17 -10.45 -0.06 -23.72
CA ALA A 17 -10.84 0.21 -25.08
C ALA A 17 -9.62 0.39 -26.01
N ALA A 18 -8.70 1.25 -25.59
CA ALA A 18 -7.47 1.53 -26.35
C ALA A 18 -6.58 0.29 -26.47
N PHE A 19 -6.38 -0.45 -25.38
CA PHE A 19 -5.58 -1.68 -25.37
C PHE A 19 -6.14 -2.73 -26.32
N ASN A 20 -7.46 -3.00 -26.24
CA ASN A 20 -8.11 -3.97 -27.12
C ASN A 20 -8.07 -3.54 -28.59
N ALA A 21 -8.20 -2.24 -28.88
CA ALA A 21 -8.08 -1.70 -30.23
C ALA A 21 -6.67 -1.87 -30.80
N ILE A 22 -5.62 -1.58 -30.00
CA ILE A 22 -4.21 -1.72 -30.40
C ILE A 22 -3.86 -3.18 -30.71
N ILE A 23 -4.32 -4.11 -29.86
CA ILE A 23 -4.02 -5.57 -30.02
C ILE A 23 -4.99 -6.23 -30.99
N LYS A 24 -5.97 -5.50 -31.53
CA LYS A 24 -7.02 -6.01 -32.44
C LYS A 24 -7.87 -7.13 -31.80
N LYS A 25 -8.12 -7.05 -30.49
CA LYS A 25 -9.05 -7.93 -29.78
C LYS A 25 -10.49 -7.36 -29.83
N PRO A 26 -11.51 -8.21 -29.67
CA PRO A 26 -12.87 -7.73 -29.51
C PRO A 26 -12.99 -6.85 -28.27
N GLN A 27 -13.86 -5.84 -28.32
CA GLN A 27 -14.08 -4.94 -27.20
C GLN A 27 -14.83 -5.66 -26.07
N THR A 28 -14.30 -5.55 -24.83
CA THR A 28 -14.83 -6.16 -23.62
C THR A 28 -15.45 -5.16 -22.66
N ILE A 29 -15.55 -3.89 -23.03
CA ILE A 29 -16.04 -2.80 -22.18
C ILE A 29 -17.41 -3.10 -21.56
N ALA A 30 -18.27 -3.81 -22.31
CA ALA A 30 -19.61 -4.15 -21.90
C ALA A 30 -19.70 -5.11 -20.69
N ASP A 31 -18.61 -5.79 -20.34
CA ASP A 31 -18.56 -6.67 -19.17
C ASP A 31 -18.45 -5.91 -17.83
N GLY A 32 -18.17 -4.59 -17.87
CA GLY A 32 -18.06 -3.73 -16.71
C GLY A 32 -16.82 -3.95 -15.84
N SER A 33 -15.96 -4.92 -16.17
CA SER A 33 -14.83 -5.30 -15.33
C SER A 33 -13.76 -4.21 -15.20
N ALA A 34 -13.55 -3.39 -16.25
CA ALA A 34 -12.64 -2.25 -16.19
C ALA A 34 -13.19 -1.15 -15.28
N ALA A 35 -14.49 -0.85 -15.41
CA ALA A 35 -15.15 0.13 -14.55
C ALA A 35 -15.08 -0.29 -13.08
N LEU A 36 -15.32 -1.57 -12.78
CA LEU A 36 -15.18 -2.14 -11.43
C LEU A 36 -13.75 -2.02 -10.92
N THR A 37 -12.75 -2.36 -11.74
CA THR A 37 -11.33 -2.22 -11.36
C THR A 37 -10.97 -0.77 -11.03
N GLY A 38 -11.41 0.19 -11.86
CA GLY A 38 -11.21 1.62 -11.61
C GLY A 38 -11.91 2.10 -10.33
N LEU A 39 -13.13 1.63 -10.07
CA LEU A 39 -13.89 1.94 -8.86
C LEU A 39 -13.18 1.38 -7.61
N LEU A 40 -12.79 0.11 -7.61
CA LEU A 40 -12.06 -0.50 -6.49
C LEU A 40 -10.73 0.19 -6.22
N LEU A 41 -10.00 0.57 -7.28
CA LEU A 41 -8.79 1.37 -7.12
C LEU A 41 -9.09 2.71 -6.46
N ALA A 42 -10.12 3.44 -6.92
CA ALA A 42 -10.48 4.72 -6.32
C ALA A 42 -10.84 4.60 -4.84
N LEU A 43 -11.55 3.53 -4.45
CA LEU A 43 -11.94 3.30 -3.05
C LEU A 43 -10.75 3.12 -2.10
N VAL A 44 -9.61 2.66 -2.59
CA VAL A 44 -8.37 2.52 -1.78
C VAL A 44 -7.45 3.73 -1.89
N LEU A 45 -7.85 4.79 -2.60
CA LEU A 45 -7.08 6.03 -2.74
C LEU A 45 -7.61 7.13 -1.81
N PRO A 46 -6.75 8.09 -1.40
CA PRO A 46 -7.17 9.30 -0.71
C PRO A 46 -8.14 10.16 -1.55
N PRO A 47 -9.07 10.90 -0.91
CA PRO A 47 -10.10 11.68 -1.63
C PRO A 47 -9.56 12.91 -2.37
N GLU A 48 -8.41 13.45 -1.96
CA GLU A 48 -7.81 14.69 -2.48
C GLU A 48 -6.48 14.42 -3.18
N LEU A 49 -6.52 13.60 -4.22
CA LEU A 49 -5.35 13.31 -5.05
C LEU A 49 -5.35 14.13 -6.34
N PRO A 50 -4.16 14.53 -6.84
CA PRO A 50 -4.02 15.00 -8.22
C PRO A 50 -4.55 13.95 -9.21
N LEU A 51 -5.37 14.38 -10.19
CA LEU A 51 -6.10 13.47 -11.06
C LEU A 51 -5.21 12.57 -11.92
N TYR A 52 -3.96 12.95 -12.17
CA TYR A 52 -3.02 12.09 -12.89
C TYR A 52 -2.65 10.80 -12.15
N ILE A 53 -2.72 10.79 -10.82
CA ILE A 53 -2.41 9.61 -10.00
C ILE A 53 -3.43 8.47 -10.22
N PRO A 54 -4.75 8.70 -10.01
CA PRO A 54 -5.73 7.64 -10.29
C PRO A 54 -5.76 7.24 -11.77
N ILE A 55 -5.48 8.16 -12.71
CA ILE A 55 -5.38 7.83 -14.14
C ILE A 55 -4.21 6.86 -14.38
N LEU A 56 -3.00 7.18 -13.89
CA LEU A 56 -1.84 6.31 -14.01
C LEU A 56 -2.08 4.93 -13.40
N GLY A 57 -2.64 4.89 -12.18
CA GLY A 57 -2.97 3.63 -11.51
C GLY A 57 -3.96 2.79 -12.32
N SER A 58 -5.01 3.40 -12.86
CA SER A 58 -6.02 2.70 -13.68
C SER A 58 -5.42 2.16 -14.98
N VAL A 59 -4.60 2.96 -15.66
CA VAL A 59 -3.89 2.49 -16.87
C VAL A 59 -2.98 1.31 -16.54
N PHE A 60 -2.22 1.39 -15.45
CA PHE A 60 -1.37 0.28 -15.00
C PHE A 60 -2.19 -0.97 -14.67
N ALA A 61 -3.30 -0.84 -13.91
CA ALA A 61 -4.19 -1.96 -13.57
C ALA A 61 -4.70 -2.69 -14.81
N ILE A 62 -5.16 -1.92 -15.79
CA ILE A 62 -5.83 -2.48 -16.97
C ILE A 62 -4.82 -2.97 -18.01
N VAL A 63 -3.80 -2.20 -18.35
CA VAL A 63 -2.86 -2.56 -19.41
C VAL A 63 -1.87 -3.63 -18.93
N VAL A 64 -1.24 -3.37 -17.77
CA VAL A 64 -0.16 -4.23 -17.29
C VAL A 64 -0.72 -5.47 -16.59
N VAL A 65 -1.57 -5.29 -15.56
CA VAL A 65 -1.99 -6.41 -14.71
C VAL A 65 -3.10 -7.25 -15.37
N LYS A 66 -4.05 -6.65 -16.07
CA LYS A 66 -5.13 -7.37 -16.74
C LYS A 66 -4.80 -7.69 -18.20
N GLY A 67 -4.36 -6.70 -18.97
CA GLY A 67 -4.22 -6.79 -20.42
C GLY A 67 -3.10 -7.71 -20.89
N PHE A 68 -1.89 -7.57 -20.35
CA PHE A 68 -0.73 -8.38 -20.75
C PHE A 68 -0.88 -9.85 -20.39
N PHE A 69 -1.63 -10.18 -19.36
CA PHE A 69 -1.90 -11.57 -18.96
C PHE A 69 -3.06 -12.20 -19.73
N GLY A 70 -3.71 -11.48 -20.62
CA GLY A 70 -4.70 -12.04 -21.54
C GLY A 70 -6.14 -11.56 -21.33
N GLY A 71 -6.41 -10.72 -20.35
CA GLY A 71 -7.70 -10.13 -20.05
C GLY A 71 -8.38 -10.72 -18.83
N LEU A 72 -9.69 -10.52 -18.70
CA LEU A 72 -10.49 -11.01 -17.59
C LEU A 72 -10.35 -12.54 -17.43
N GLY A 73 -10.17 -12.98 -16.18
CA GLY A 73 -10.02 -14.40 -15.84
C GLY A 73 -8.61 -14.96 -15.99
N LYS A 74 -7.61 -14.16 -16.43
CA LYS A 74 -6.22 -14.60 -16.61
C LYS A 74 -5.21 -13.83 -15.77
N ASN A 75 -5.65 -12.85 -15.01
CA ASN A 75 -4.81 -12.10 -14.09
C ASN A 75 -4.46 -12.96 -12.86
N PHE A 76 -3.20 -13.00 -12.48
CA PHE A 76 -2.70 -13.78 -11.34
C PHE A 76 -2.79 -13.03 -10.01
N MET A 77 -3.12 -11.75 -10.02
CA MET A 77 -3.35 -10.92 -8.84
C MET A 77 -4.47 -9.92 -9.10
N ASN A 78 -5.05 -9.37 -8.03
CA ASN A 78 -6.09 -8.35 -8.12
C ASN A 78 -5.54 -7.07 -8.78
N PRO A 79 -6.10 -6.61 -9.93
CA PRO A 79 -5.54 -5.47 -10.66
C PRO A 79 -5.60 -4.14 -9.92
N ALA A 80 -6.66 -3.90 -9.13
CA ALA A 80 -6.81 -2.66 -8.37
C ALA A 80 -5.77 -2.57 -7.24
N LEU A 81 -5.53 -3.68 -6.53
CA LEU A 81 -4.53 -3.73 -5.48
C LEU A 81 -3.11 -3.66 -6.03
N ALA A 82 -2.83 -4.31 -7.15
CA ALA A 82 -1.53 -4.20 -7.83
C ALA A 82 -1.23 -2.76 -8.25
N ALA A 83 -2.24 -2.04 -8.77
CA ALA A 83 -2.11 -0.62 -9.07
C ALA A 83 -1.92 0.23 -7.81
N ARG A 84 -2.60 -0.08 -6.72
CA ARG A 84 -2.38 0.59 -5.41
C ARG A 84 -0.93 0.41 -4.97
N CYS A 85 -0.38 -0.81 -5.00
CA CYS A 85 1.02 -1.06 -4.64
C CYS A 85 1.99 -0.33 -5.58
N PHE A 86 1.73 -0.32 -6.89
CA PHE A 86 2.51 0.46 -7.84
C PHE A 86 2.53 1.96 -7.49
N LEU A 87 1.38 2.54 -7.19
CA LEU A 87 1.27 3.94 -6.80
C LEU A 87 1.96 4.24 -5.46
N LEU A 88 1.89 3.33 -4.49
CA LEU A 88 2.58 3.47 -3.21
C LEU A 88 4.10 3.47 -3.37
N ILE A 89 4.65 2.61 -4.23
CA ILE A 89 6.08 2.54 -4.48
C ILE A 89 6.56 3.76 -5.28
N SER A 90 5.77 4.20 -6.28
CA SER A 90 6.19 5.27 -7.20
C SER A 90 5.88 6.68 -6.69
N TYR A 91 4.78 6.84 -5.97
CA TYR A 91 4.22 8.12 -5.52
C TYR A 91 3.83 8.12 -4.04
N GLY A 92 4.54 7.35 -3.22
CA GLY A 92 4.23 7.15 -1.79
C GLY A 92 4.00 8.48 -1.05
N ALA A 93 4.89 9.45 -1.22
CA ALA A 93 4.79 10.76 -0.58
C ALA A 93 3.50 11.55 -0.91
N ILE A 94 2.79 11.19 -2.00
CA ILE A 94 1.53 11.85 -2.38
C ILE A 94 0.33 10.99 -1.96
N VAL A 95 0.46 9.67 -2.13
CA VAL A 95 -0.65 8.72 -1.96
C VAL A 95 -0.89 8.34 -0.49
N THR A 96 0.08 8.59 0.40
CA THR A 96 -0.06 8.37 1.85
C THR A 96 -0.46 9.61 2.63
N VAL A 97 -0.60 10.76 1.99
CA VAL A 97 -1.08 11.99 2.64
C VAL A 97 -2.61 12.01 2.61
N TYR A 98 -3.20 11.97 3.78
CA TYR A 98 -4.64 12.09 3.97
C TYR A 98 -4.98 13.52 4.42
N LYS A 99 -6.06 14.08 3.90
CA LYS A 99 -6.49 15.43 4.23
C LYS A 99 -7.95 15.44 4.63
N ILE A 100 -8.28 16.27 5.61
CA ILE A 100 -9.66 16.64 5.96
C ILE A 100 -9.75 18.16 5.81
N ASP A 101 -10.68 18.61 4.97
CA ASP A 101 -10.88 20.04 4.66
C ASP A 101 -9.60 20.78 4.22
N GLY A 102 -8.76 20.09 3.43
CA GLY A 102 -7.51 20.62 2.90
C GLY A 102 -6.31 20.57 3.86
N VAL A 103 -6.51 20.20 5.12
CA VAL A 103 -5.44 20.07 6.12
C VAL A 103 -4.96 18.62 6.18
N ALA A 104 -3.64 18.41 6.11
CA ALA A 104 -3.06 17.09 6.28
C ALA A 104 -3.29 16.59 7.72
N THR A 105 -3.83 15.39 7.84
CA THR A 105 -4.16 14.76 9.11
C THR A 105 -3.57 13.36 9.18
N ALA A 106 -3.24 12.91 10.38
CA ALA A 106 -2.82 11.54 10.61
C ALA A 106 -3.99 10.57 10.38
N THR A 107 -3.69 9.31 10.11
CA THR A 107 -4.72 8.27 10.05
C THR A 107 -5.06 7.79 11.46
N PRO A 108 -6.28 7.28 11.70
CA PRO A 108 -6.67 6.77 13.01
C PRO A 108 -5.73 5.71 13.59
N LEU A 109 -5.02 4.98 12.75
CA LEU A 109 -4.02 4.00 13.17
C LEU A 109 -2.72 4.67 13.66
N VAL A 110 -2.34 5.79 13.07
CA VAL A 110 -1.20 6.61 13.50
C VAL A 110 -1.54 7.33 14.80
N ASP A 111 -2.74 7.93 14.90
CA ASP A 111 -3.22 8.59 16.15
C ASP A 111 -3.23 7.60 17.32
N MET A 112 -3.73 6.38 17.08
CA MET A 112 -3.71 5.32 18.10
C MET A 112 -2.27 4.91 18.47
N ALA A 113 -1.36 4.83 17.51
CA ALA A 113 0.05 4.51 17.78
C ALA A 113 0.76 5.62 18.57
N ALA A 114 0.33 6.87 18.39
CA ALA A 114 0.76 8.02 19.18
C ALA A 114 0.15 8.07 20.59
N GLY A 115 -0.78 7.15 20.92
CA GLY A 115 -1.47 7.11 22.21
C GLY A 115 -2.71 8.01 22.30
N GLU A 116 -3.15 8.56 21.16
CA GLU A 116 -4.39 9.34 21.11
C GLU A 116 -5.63 8.46 21.11
N THR A 117 -6.71 8.95 21.69
CA THR A 117 -7.99 8.23 21.73
C THR A 117 -8.73 8.41 20.41
N VAL A 118 -8.87 7.32 19.65
CA VAL A 118 -9.61 7.32 18.39
C VAL A 118 -11.10 7.18 18.62
N ASN A 119 -11.90 8.04 18.01
CA ASN A 119 -13.35 7.96 18.09
C ASN A 119 -13.89 6.88 17.12
N LEU A 120 -14.38 5.75 17.67
CA LEU A 120 -14.93 4.65 16.88
C LEU A 120 -16.16 5.06 16.04
N MET A 121 -16.95 6.06 16.51
CA MET A 121 -18.10 6.53 15.75
C MET A 121 -17.67 7.25 14.47
N SER A 122 -16.56 7.99 14.50
CA SER A 122 -16.03 8.65 13.31
C SER A 122 -15.54 7.63 12.26
N LEU A 123 -14.93 6.52 12.69
CA LEU A 123 -14.57 5.40 11.83
C LEU A 123 -15.83 4.71 11.25
N PHE A 124 -16.82 4.49 12.09
CA PHE A 124 -18.06 3.84 11.67
C PHE A 124 -18.79 4.66 10.59
N MET A 125 -18.93 5.95 10.79
CA MET A 125 -19.57 6.86 9.84
C MET A 125 -18.71 7.20 8.62
N GLY A 126 -17.38 7.02 8.71
CA GLY A 126 -16.42 7.38 7.66
C GLY A 126 -16.06 8.86 7.62
N SER A 127 -16.17 9.57 8.76
CA SER A 127 -15.73 10.96 8.91
C SER A 127 -14.27 11.08 9.37
N ALA A 128 -13.61 9.97 9.68
CA ALA A 128 -12.19 9.94 10.00
C ALA A 128 -11.32 10.06 8.73
N SER A 129 -10.05 10.51 8.91
CA SER A 129 -9.08 10.57 7.81
C SER A 129 -8.77 9.18 7.27
N GLY A 130 -8.76 9.05 5.94
CA GLY A 130 -8.51 7.76 5.33
C GLY A 130 -8.79 7.73 3.83
N VAL A 131 -8.83 6.52 3.29
CA VAL A 131 -9.17 6.28 1.88
C VAL A 131 -10.67 6.50 1.63
N ILE A 132 -11.06 6.71 0.37
CA ILE A 132 -12.47 6.97 -0.02
C ILE A 132 -13.40 5.87 0.50
N GLY A 133 -12.97 4.60 0.46
CA GLY A 133 -13.75 3.44 0.92
C GLY A 133 -13.59 3.10 2.40
N SER A 134 -13.31 4.06 3.29
CA SER A 134 -13.07 3.80 4.73
C SER A 134 -14.34 3.75 5.58
N SER A 135 -15.52 4.18 5.08
CA SER A 135 -16.76 4.15 5.85
C SER A 135 -17.21 2.73 6.18
N VAL A 136 -17.13 2.34 7.45
CA VAL A 136 -17.54 1.01 7.90
C VAL A 136 -19.03 0.78 7.66
N LEU A 137 -19.87 1.78 7.89
CA LEU A 137 -21.31 1.69 7.63
C LEU A 137 -21.59 1.38 6.15
N GLY A 138 -20.95 2.10 5.23
CA GLY A 138 -21.09 1.85 3.79
C GLY A 138 -20.61 0.44 3.40
N LEU A 139 -19.47 0.01 3.96
CA LEU A 139 -18.93 -1.33 3.73
C LEU A 139 -19.85 -2.43 4.27
N LEU A 140 -20.47 -2.25 5.44
CA LEU A 140 -21.43 -3.21 6.00
C LEU A 140 -22.68 -3.33 5.14
N VAL A 141 -23.25 -2.20 4.69
CA VAL A 141 -24.40 -2.20 3.77
C VAL A 141 -24.04 -2.95 2.48
N GLY A 142 -22.89 -2.64 1.88
CA GLY A 142 -22.38 -3.34 0.70
C GLY A 142 -22.18 -4.84 0.96
N THR A 143 -21.62 -5.22 2.11
CA THR A 143 -21.41 -6.61 2.52
C THR A 143 -22.74 -7.37 2.59
N VAL A 144 -23.74 -6.79 3.26
CA VAL A 144 -25.08 -7.40 3.34
C VAL A 144 -25.69 -7.60 1.95
N MET A 145 -25.55 -6.62 1.06
CA MET A 145 -26.02 -6.75 -0.32
C MET A 145 -25.28 -7.87 -1.08
N MET A 146 -23.95 -7.96 -0.96
CA MET A 146 -23.15 -9.00 -1.62
C MET A 146 -23.56 -10.42 -1.16
N PHE A 147 -23.82 -10.60 0.13
CA PHE A 147 -24.33 -11.87 0.65
C PHE A 147 -25.79 -12.13 0.26
N ALA A 148 -26.67 -11.13 0.31
CA ALA A 148 -28.08 -11.27 -0.07
C ALA A 148 -28.24 -11.68 -1.53
N PHE A 149 -27.44 -11.12 -2.42
CA PHE A 149 -27.40 -11.47 -3.85
C PHE A 149 -26.54 -12.71 -4.15
N LYS A 150 -25.93 -13.33 -3.13
CA LYS A 150 -25.04 -14.52 -3.28
C LYS A 150 -23.88 -14.27 -4.26
N VAL A 151 -23.37 -13.06 -4.31
CA VAL A 151 -22.23 -12.68 -5.15
C VAL A 151 -20.92 -13.23 -4.56
N ILE A 152 -20.82 -13.21 -3.24
CA ILE A 152 -19.66 -13.74 -2.50
C ILE A 152 -20.10 -14.82 -1.51
N THR A 153 -19.16 -15.68 -1.15
CA THR A 153 -19.29 -16.67 -0.09
C THR A 153 -18.64 -16.17 1.20
N TRP A 154 -18.99 -16.77 2.34
CA TRP A 154 -18.57 -16.29 3.65
C TRP A 154 -17.14 -16.73 4.05
N GLU A 155 -16.60 -17.74 3.38
CA GLU A 155 -15.34 -18.42 3.77
C GLU A 155 -14.16 -17.44 3.80
N ILE A 156 -13.93 -16.67 2.73
CA ILE A 156 -12.81 -15.74 2.64
C ILE A 156 -12.95 -14.58 3.62
N PRO A 157 -14.09 -13.82 3.65
CA PRO A 157 -14.23 -12.71 4.57
C PRO A 157 -14.09 -13.10 6.04
N VAL A 158 -14.76 -14.19 6.44
CA VAL A 158 -14.72 -14.63 7.84
C VAL A 158 -13.34 -15.15 8.21
N ALA A 159 -12.73 -16.00 7.39
CA ALA A 159 -11.38 -16.51 7.66
C ALA A 159 -10.35 -15.36 7.75
N THR A 160 -10.44 -14.35 6.86
CA THR A 160 -9.54 -13.20 6.88
C THR A 160 -9.71 -12.37 8.16
N LEU A 161 -10.94 -12.02 8.51
CA LEU A 161 -11.19 -11.20 9.71
C LEU A 161 -10.84 -11.94 11.01
N VAL A 162 -11.15 -13.22 11.11
CA VAL A 162 -10.83 -14.04 12.28
C VAL A 162 -9.32 -14.20 12.45
N SER A 163 -8.60 -14.56 11.39
CA SER A 163 -7.14 -14.75 11.45
C SER A 163 -6.41 -13.43 11.68
N PHE A 164 -6.86 -12.33 11.07
CA PHE A 164 -6.34 -10.99 11.32
C PHE A 164 -6.54 -10.57 12.78
N THR A 165 -7.75 -10.74 13.30
CA THR A 165 -8.09 -10.45 14.70
C THR A 165 -7.22 -11.25 15.66
N ALA A 166 -7.11 -12.57 15.43
CA ALA A 166 -6.26 -13.43 16.24
C ALA A 166 -4.80 -12.98 16.19
N PHE A 167 -4.27 -12.66 15.00
CA PHE A 167 -2.91 -12.16 14.85
C PHE A 167 -2.68 -10.85 15.62
N MET A 168 -3.60 -9.89 15.53
CA MET A 168 -3.48 -8.62 16.24
C MET A 168 -3.55 -8.77 17.75
N LEU A 169 -4.38 -9.69 18.27
CA LEU A 169 -4.46 -9.98 19.70
C LEU A 169 -3.15 -10.54 20.26
N PHE A 170 -2.46 -11.40 19.51
CA PHE A 170 -1.22 -12.04 19.99
C PHE A 170 0.04 -11.23 19.69
N PHE A 171 0.08 -10.52 18.56
CA PHE A 171 1.29 -9.88 18.05
C PHE A 171 1.17 -8.35 17.87
N GLY A 172 -0.03 -7.77 18.06
CA GLY A 172 -0.29 -6.34 17.87
C GLY A 172 0.33 -5.42 18.94
N GLY A 173 0.90 -5.97 20.01
CA GLY A 173 1.57 -5.21 21.05
C GLY A 173 0.64 -4.50 22.04
N GLN A 174 -0.68 -4.48 21.80
CA GLN A 174 -1.69 -3.81 22.62
C GLN A 174 -2.49 -4.79 23.52
N GLY A 175 -2.12 -6.07 23.52
CA GLY A 175 -2.76 -7.10 24.31
C GLY A 175 -4.23 -7.31 23.92
N PHE A 176 -5.08 -7.56 24.92
CA PHE A 176 -6.52 -7.79 24.74
C PHE A 176 -7.36 -6.51 24.84
N ASP A 177 -6.83 -5.36 24.42
CA ASP A 177 -7.60 -4.13 24.38
C ASP A 177 -8.61 -4.17 23.22
N LEU A 178 -9.91 -4.23 23.59
CA LEU A 178 -11.01 -4.27 22.65
C LEU A 178 -11.11 -2.99 21.81
N HIS A 179 -10.81 -1.83 22.41
CA HIS A 179 -10.87 -0.55 21.71
C HIS A 179 -9.81 -0.51 20.60
N ALA A 180 -8.57 -0.85 20.90
CA ALA A 180 -7.49 -0.92 19.94
C ALA A 180 -7.77 -1.94 18.83
N LEU A 181 -8.31 -3.11 19.18
CA LEU A 181 -8.70 -4.13 18.21
C LEU A 181 -9.77 -3.61 17.24
N LEU A 182 -10.79 -2.91 17.76
CA LEU A 182 -11.83 -2.31 16.91
C LEU A 182 -11.27 -1.23 15.99
N VAL A 183 -10.31 -0.40 16.46
CA VAL A 183 -9.61 0.57 15.61
C VAL A 183 -8.84 -0.15 14.50
N HIS A 184 -8.18 -1.26 14.79
CA HIS A 184 -7.47 -2.05 13.77
C HIS A 184 -8.40 -2.68 12.73
N ILE A 185 -9.60 -3.12 13.13
CA ILE A 185 -10.60 -3.71 12.21
C ILE A 185 -11.30 -2.63 11.40
N MET A 186 -11.73 -1.54 12.04
CA MET A 186 -12.51 -0.47 11.40
C MET A 186 -11.62 0.48 10.60
N GLY A 187 -10.38 0.71 11.07
CA GLY A 187 -9.37 1.49 10.37
C GLY A 187 -8.56 0.65 9.38
N GLY A 188 -7.77 1.27 8.51
CA GLY A 188 -6.80 0.62 7.65
C GLY A 188 -7.36 -0.34 6.59
N GLY A 189 -8.66 -0.26 6.27
CA GLY A 189 -9.27 -0.87 5.08
C GLY A 189 -9.35 -2.40 5.07
N ILE A 190 -9.17 -3.11 6.21
CA ILE A 190 -9.23 -4.59 6.23
C ILE A 190 -10.61 -5.13 5.84
N ILE A 191 -11.71 -4.45 6.20
CA ILE A 191 -13.06 -4.85 5.81
C ILE A 191 -13.25 -4.74 4.30
N LEU A 192 -12.82 -3.62 3.70
CA LEU A 192 -12.85 -3.43 2.25
C LEU A 192 -12.04 -4.52 1.54
N GLY A 193 -10.83 -4.78 2.02
CA GLY A 193 -9.95 -5.81 1.47
C GLY A 193 -10.53 -7.21 1.57
N ALA A 194 -11.00 -7.62 2.75
CA ALA A 194 -11.51 -8.96 3.01
C ALA A 194 -12.80 -9.28 2.24
N VAL A 195 -13.71 -8.30 2.10
CA VAL A 195 -15.04 -8.52 1.52
C VAL A 195 -15.08 -8.24 0.03
N PHE A 196 -14.42 -7.18 -0.45
CA PHE A 196 -14.58 -6.71 -1.83
C PHE A 196 -13.38 -7.00 -2.73
N MET A 197 -12.20 -7.30 -2.15
CA MET A 197 -10.98 -7.46 -2.93
C MET A 197 -10.37 -8.86 -2.85
N ALA A 198 -10.37 -9.49 -1.67
CA ALA A 198 -9.89 -10.86 -1.50
C ALA A 198 -10.88 -11.90 -2.05
N THR A 199 -12.14 -11.53 -2.21
CA THR A 199 -13.19 -12.38 -2.79
C THR A 199 -13.24 -12.31 -4.33
N ASP A 200 -12.25 -11.71 -4.98
CA ASP A 200 -12.14 -11.73 -6.44
C ASP A 200 -12.04 -13.18 -6.94
N TYR A 201 -13.06 -13.63 -7.67
CA TYR A 201 -13.18 -15.02 -8.15
C TYR A 201 -12.07 -15.44 -9.11
N VAL A 202 -11.35 -14.50 -9.72
CA VAL A 202 -10.22 -14.79 -10.63
C VAL A 202 -8.96 -15.12 -9.85
N THR A 203 -8.75 -14.47 -8.70
CA THR A 203 -7.50 -14.51 -7.94
C THR A 203 -7.62 -15.22 -6.60
N SER A 204 -8.77 -15.85 -6.33
CA SER A 204 -9.04 -16.64 -5.13
C SER A 204 -9.25 -18.12 -5.47
N PRO A 205 -9.02 -19.06 -4.52
CA PRO A 205 -9.23 -20.49 -4.73
C PRO A 205 -10.69 -20.84 -5.00
N VAL A 206 -10.90 -21.89 -5.81
CA VAL A 206 -12.25 -22.36 -6.20
C VAL A 206 -12.92 -23.19 -5.10
N THR A 207 -12.16 -23.93 -4.28
CA THR A 207 -12.72 -24.83 -3.25
C THR A 207 -12.97 -24.10 -1.94
N SER A 208 -14.07 -24.44 -1.22
CA SER A 208 -14.36 -23.81 0.10
C SER A 208 -13.22 -24.01 1.10
N THR A 209 -12.56 -25.18 1.11
CA THR A 209 -11.38 -25.41 1.95
C THR A 209 -10.22 -24.52 1.53
N GLY A 210 -9.98 -24.36 0.22
CA GLY A 210 -8.98 -23.44 -0.31
C GLY A 210 -9.26 -21.98 0.06
N GLN A 211 -10.53 -21.58 0.00
CA GLN A 211 -10.97 -20.24 0.37
C GLN A 211 -10.75 -19.95 1.87
N LEU A 212 -11.00 -20.91 2.76
CA LEU A 212 -10.69 -20.77 4.19
C LEU A 212 -9.19 -20.64 4.44
N VAL A 213 -8.37 -21.48 3.80
CA VAL A 213 -6.91 -21.40 3.91
C VAL A 213 -6.39 -20.08 3.35
N PHE A 214 -6.87 -19.68 2.18
CA PHE A 214 -6.51 -18.41 1.55
C PHE A 214 -6.87 -17.22 2.44
N GLY A 215 -8.11 -17.16 2.95
CA GLY A 215 -8.54 -16.10 3.86
C GLY A 215 -7.70 -16.05 5.14
N ALA A 216 -7.34 -17.21 5.71
CA ALA A 216 -6.47 -17.27 6.86
C ALA A 216 -5.07 -16.71 6.56
N VAL A 217 -4.48 -17.05 5.41
CA VAL A 217 -3.19 -16.51 4.95
C VAL A 217 -3.27 -15.00 4.73
N VAL A 218 -4.34 -14.51 4.08
CA VAL A 218 -4.57 -13.07 3.89
C VAL A 218 -4.59 -12.34 5.23
N GLY A 219 -5.36 -12.83 6.21
CA GLY A 219 -5.47 -12.17 7.51
C GLY A 219 -4.16 -12.14 8.29
N ILE A 220 -3.41 -13.25 8.27
CA ILE A 220 -2.07 -13.32 8.91
C ILE A 220 -1.11 -12.35 8.24
N LEU A 221 -1.04 -12.32 6.90
CA LEU A 221 -0.16 -11.41 6.17
C LEU A 221 -0.53 -9.95 6.39
N CYS A 222 -1.82 -9.61 6.37
CA CYS A 222 -2.28 -8.26 6.68
C CYS A 222 -1.89 -7.84 8.11
N GLY A 223 -2.02 -8.72 9.09
CA GLY A 223 -1.57 -8.48 10.46
C GLY A 223 -0.06 -8.30 10.56
N LEU A 224 0.70 -9.17 9.90
CA LEU A 224 2.16 -9.12 9.87
C LEU A 224 2.67 -7.78 9.29
N PHE A 225 2.14 -7.39 8.12
CA PHE A 225 2.52 -6.10 7.51
C PHE A 225 2.04 -4.89 8.30
N ARG A 226 0.97 -5.02 9.10
CA ARG A 226 0.52 -3.94 9.97
C ARG A 226 1.41 -3.74 11.18
N VAL A 227 1.99 -4.81 11.70
CA VAL A 227 2.92 -4.75 12.85
C VAL A 227 4.33 -4.35 12.42
N LEU A 228 4.81 -4.88 11.28
CA LEU A 228 6.19 -4.67 10.82
C LEU A 228 6.36 -3.48 9.86
N GLY A 229 5.29 -3.01 9.25
CA GLY A 229 5.35 -2.03 8.17
C GLY A 229 4.43 -0.83 8.36
N SER A 230 4.02 -0.22 7.23
CA SER A 230 3.04 0.85 7.22
C SER A 230 1.64 0.30 7.51
N ALA A 231 1.04 0.76 8.59
CA ALA A 231 -0.26 0.27 9.07
C ALA A 231 -1.39 0.40 8.02
N ALA A 232 -1.39 1.48 7.24
CA ALA A 232 -2.47 1.78 6.29
C ALA A 232 -2.46 0.87 5.04
N ASP A 233 -1.29 0.41 4.61
CA ASP A 233 -1.12 -0.27 3.32
C ASP A 233 -0.97 -1.79 3.43
N SER A 234 -0.99 -2.32 4.66
CA SER A 234 -0.83 -3.74 4.98
C SER A 234 -1.77 -4.67 4.21
N VAL A 235 -2.99 -4.22 3.95
CA VAL A 235 -4.03 -5.03 3.29
C VAL A 235 -3.71 -5.26 1.81
N SER A 236 -3.23 -4.24 1.11
CA SER A 236 -2.87 -4.36 -0.31
C SER A 236 -1.75 -5.36 -0.53
N TYR A 237 -0.68 -5.27 0.25
CA TYR A 237 0.44 -6.21 0.18
C TYR A 237 0.04 -7.62 0.60
N GLY A 238 -0.74 -7.74 1.68
CA GLY A 238 -1.19 -9.03 2.19
C GLY A 238 -2.00 -9.83 1.17
N ILE A 239 -2.98 -9.19 0.52
CA ILE A 239 -3.81 -9.84 -0.50
C ILE A 239 -3.00 -10.20 -1.75
N ILE A 240 -2.12 -9.32 -2.25
CA ILE A 240 -1.31 -9.60 -3.45
C ILE A 240 -0.40 -10.81 -3.22
N ILE A 241 0.28 -10.88 -2.07
CA ILE A 241 1.14 -12.03 -1.78
C ILE A 241 0.30 -13.29 -1.62
N ALA A 242 -0.85 -13.23 -0.98
CA ALA A 242 -1.76 -14.35 -0.88
C ALA A 242 -2.26 -14.83 -2.26
N ASN A 243 -2.56 -13.91 -3.19
CA ASN A 243 -2.95 -14.26 -4.56
C ASN A 243 -1.85 -15.08 -5.27
N MET A 244 -0.58 -14.77 -5.03
CA MET A 244 0.53 -15.54 -5.60
C MET A 244 0.63 -16.96 -5.03
N LEU A 245 0.08 -17.21 -3.85
CA LEU A 245 0.04 -18.52 -3.21
C LEU A 245 -1.16 -19.37 -3.63
N VAL A 246 -2.14 -18.81 -4.35
CA VAL A 246 -3.36 -19.52 -4.78
C VAL A 246 -3.07 -20.82 -5.53
N PRO A 247 -2.15 -20.87 -6.51
CA PRO A 247 -1.84 -22.13 -7.19
C PRO A 247 -1.37 -23.23 -6.21
N MET A 248 -0.54 -22.88 -5.24
CA MET A 248 -0.11 -23.84 -4.21
C MET A 248 -1.29 -24.32 -3.35
N ILE A 249 -2.18 -23.40 -2.95
CA ILE A 249 -3.37 -23.76 -2.14
C ILE A 249 -4.27 -24.68 -2.93
N GLU A 250 -4.48 -24.43 -4.21
CA GLU A 250 -5.31 -25.27 -5.08
C GLU A 250 -4.74 -26.68 -5.28
N ASP A 251 -3.43 -26.81 -5.45
CA ASP A 251 -2.76 -28.12 -5.57
C ASP A 251 -3.06 -29.06 -4.38
N TYR A 252 -3.25 -28.49 -3.19
CA TYR A 252 -3.56 -29.25 -1.99
C TYR A 252 -5.06 -29.38 -1.71
N THR A 253 -5.88 -28.46 -2.18
CA THR A 253 -7.31 -28.37 -1.79
C THR A 253 -8.27 -28.86 -2.87
N VAL A 254 -7.85 -28.89 -4.14
CA VAL A 254 -8.69 -29.40 -5.22
C VAL A 254 -8.80 -30.92 -5.11
N PRO A 255 -10.01 -31.50 -5.02
CA PRO A 255 -10.21 -32.94 -4.94
C PRO A 255 -9.79 -33.61 -6.25
N VAL A 256 -9.24 -34.79 -6.14
CA VAL A 256 -8.87 -35.62 -7.32
C VAL A 256 -10.14 -36.03 -8.05
N ALA A 257 -10.16 -35.85 -9.36
CA ALA A 257 -11.30 -36.28 -10.18
C ALA A 257 -11.62 -37.75 -10.00
N TYR A 258 -12.91 -38.07 -10.02
CA TYR A 258 -13.39 -39.47 -9.84
C TYR A 258 -12.74 -40.40 -10.89
N GLY A 259 -12.15 -41.50 -10.45
CA GLY A 259 -11.44 -42.44 -11.32
C GLY A 259 -9.97 -42.15 -11.58
N HIS A 260 -9.47 -40.97 -11.17
CA HIS A 260 -8.04 -40.63 -11.23
C HIS A 260 -7.38 -40.86 -9.87
N ARG A 261 -6.37 -41.75 -9.79
CA ARG A 261 -5.45 -41.77 -8.64
C ARG A 261 -4.51 -40.59 -8.74
N LYS A 262 -4.25 -39.85 -7.62
CA LYS A 262 -3.05 -39.00 -7.54
C LYS A 262 -1.85 -39.89 -7.76
N VAL A 263 -1.35 -39.94 -8.99
CA VAL A 263 -0.01 -40.45 -9.24
C VAL A 263 0.90 -39.47 -8.52
N LYS A 264 1.42 -39.88 -7.36
CA LYS A 264 2.63 -39.22 -6.86
C LYS A 264 3.65 -39.46 -7.97
N GLU A 265 3.90 -38.47 -8.81
CA GLU A 265 5.13 -38.46 -9.60
C GLU A 265 6.23 -38.71 -8.59
N LYS A 266 6.81 -39.91 -8.65
CA LYS A 266 8.09 -40.17 -7.98
C LYS A 266 8.98 -39.08 -8.60
N ALA A 267 9.33 -38.08 -7.76
CA ALA A 267 10.40 -37.18 -8.13
C ALA A 267 11.55 -38.10 -8.57
N GLU A 268 11.76 -38.24 -9.86
CA GLU A 268 13.00 -38.81 -10.36
C GLU A 268 14.08 -38.04 -9.64
N LYS A 269 14.94 -38.76 -8.95
CA LYS A 269 16.14 -38.22 -8.35
C LYS A 269 17.05 -37.77 -9.52
N THR A 270 16.64 -36.73 -10.20
CA THR A 270 17.53 -35.99 -11.09
C THR A 270 18.63 -35.45 -10.21
N GLY A 271 19.82 -35.96 -10.40
CA GLY A 271 21.02 -35.40 -9.79
C GLY A 271 20.99 -33.89 -9.97
N PHE A 272 21.59 -33.17 -9.03
CA PHE A 272 21.59 -31.69 -8.88
C PHE A 272 21.81 -30.99 -10.23
N SER A 273 20.77 -30.86 -11.01
CA SER A 273 20.71 -30.11 -12.25
C SER A 273 19.93 -28.84 -11.93
N ILE A 274 20.61 -27.69 -11.94
CA ILE A 274 19.97 -26.42 -11.75
C ILE A 274 18.89 -26.30 -12.83
N PRO A 275 17.60 -26.21 -12.46
CA PRO A 275 16.54 -26.18 -13.45
C PRO A 275 16.69 -24.94 -14.33
N LYS A 276 16.56 -25.10 -15.65
CA LYS A 276 16.64 -23.99 -16.62
C LYS A 276 15.85 -22.73 -16.20
N PRO A 277 14.63 -22.85 -15.62
CA PRO A 277 13.90 -21.68 -15.11
C PRO A 277 14.63 -20.90 -14.02
N ALA A 278 15.37 -21.58 -13.13
CA ALA A 278 16.12 -20.92 -12.06
C ALA A 278 17.32 -20.13 -12.61
N ILE A 279 18.01 -20.67 -13.62
CA ILE A 279 19.08 -19.96 -14.32
C ILE A 279 18.53 -18.73 -15.04
N THR A 280 17.41 -18.90 -15.76
CA THR A 280 16.76 -17.81 -16.49
C THR A 280 16.34 -16.69 -15.52
N LEU A 281 15.73 -17.04 -14.38
CA LEU A 281 15.34 -16.07 -13.36
C LEU A 281 16.57 -15.34 -12.78
N CYS A 282 17.64 -16.08 -12.50
CA CYS A 282 18.88 -15.52 -11.99
C CYS A 282 19.51 -14.52 -12.98
N VAL A 283 19.51 -14.86 -14.28
CA VAL A 283 20.01 -13.96 -15.34
C VAL A 283 19.13 -12.71 -15.45
N ILE A 284 17.81 -12.86 -15.45
CA ILE A 284 16.88 -11.71 -15.51
C ILE A 284 17.08 -10.77 -14.31
N THR A 285 17.17 -11.32 -13.11
CA THR A 285 17.37 -10.51 -11.90
C THR A 285 18.74 -9.82 -11.87
N LEU A 286 19.79 -10.48 -12.35
CA LEU A 286 21.13 -9.88 -12.50
C LEU A 286 21.13 -8.73 -13.52
N VAL A 287 20.51 -8.93 -14.67
CA VAL A 287 20.41 -7.89 -15.72
C VAL A 287 19.55 -6.71 -15.22
N ALA A 288 18.42 -6.97 -14.60
CA ALA A 288 17.57 -5.93 -14.03
C ALA A 288 18.29 -5.17 -12.89
N GLY A 289 18.98 -5.86 -11.99
CA GLY A 289 19.77 -5.26 -10.93
C GLY A 289 20.93 -4.41 -11.47
N ALA A 290 21.63 -4.89 -12.47
CA ALA A 290 22.70 -4.14 -13.14
C ALA A 290 22.17 -2.87 -13.83
N ALA A 291 21.03 -2.98 -14.55
CA ALA A 291 20.38 -1.86 -15.21
C ALA A 291 19.93 -0.80 -14.18
N LEU A 292 19.27 -1.20 -13.09
CA LEU A 292 18.86 -0.31 -12.00
C LEU A 292 20.07 0.36 -11.32
N SER A 293 21.13 -0.42 -11.05
CA SER A 293 22.37 0.12 -10.48
C SER A 293 23.05 1.14 -11.41
N GLY A 294 23.04 0.86 -12.71
CA GLY A 294 23.54 1.79 -13.73
C GLY A 294 22.75 3.08 -13.79
N ILE A 295 21.42 3.00 -13.80
CA ILE A 295 20.55 4.18 -13.75
C ILE A 295 20.78 4.96 -12.46
N TYR A 296 20.86 4.28 -11.31
CA TYR A 296 21.13 4.94 -10.03
C TYR A 296 22.48 5.66 -10.03
N ALA A 297 23.53 5.04 -10.56
CA ALA A 297 24.85 5.66 -10.67
C ALA A 297 24.84 6.93 -11.54
N LEU A 298 24.06 6.92 -12.62
CA LEU A 298 23.89 8.09 -13.50
C LEU A 298 23.03 9.21 -12.89
N THR A 299 22.08 8.87 -12.04
CA THR A 299 21.11 9.83 -11.48
C THR A 299 21.48 10.30 -10.07
N LYS A 300 22.37 9.62 -9.38
CA LYS A 300 22.76 9.89 -7.99
C LYS A 300 23.13 11.35 -7.74
N ASP A 301 23.99 11.91 -8.59
CA ASP A 301 24.46 13.30 -8.44
C ASP A 301 23.33 14.29 -8.71
N THR A 302 22.47 14.00 -9.69
CA THR A 302 21.30 14.83 -10.00
C THR A 302 20.28 14.79 -8.85
N ILE A 303 20.05 13.61 -8.26
CA ILE A 303 19.16 13.43 -7.09
C ILE A 303 19.72 14.21 -5.89
N ALA A 304 21.01 14.09 -5.61
CA ALA A 304 21.67 14.82 -4.52
C ALA A 304 21.58 16.34 -4.71
N ALA A 305 21.79 16.83 -5.94
CA ALA A 305 21.66 18.25 -6.26
C ALA A 305 20.22 18.76 -6.09
N GLN A 306 19.22 17.96 -6.51
CA GLN A 306 17.81 18.31 -6.33
C GLN A 306 17.40 18.28 -4.86
N GLN A 307 17.88 17.34 -4.07
CA GLN A 307 17.63 17.30 -2.63
C GLN A 307 18.20 18.53 -1.92
N LEU A 308 19.46 18.90 -2.23
CA LEU A 308 20.08 20.10 -1.69
C LEU A 308 19.33 21.38 -2.10
N ALA A 309 18.91 21.49 -3.36
CA ALA A 309 18.13 22.63 -3.84
C ALA A 309 16.79 22.75 -3.11
N LYS A 310 16.11 21.63 -2.89
CA LYS A 310 14.83 21.56 -2.18
C LYS A 310 14.99 21.89 -0.68
N GLU A 311 16.07 21.42 -0.05
CA GLU A 311 16.40 21.81 1.32
C GLU A 311 16.66 23.32 1.43
N GLN A 312 17.45 23.89 0.51
CA GLN A 312 17.73 25.33 0.48
C GLN A 312 16.46 26.15 0.26
N GLU A 313 15.55 25.70 -0.61
CA GLU A 313 14.26 26.35 -0.82
C GLU A 313 13.41 26.33 0.46
N SER A 314 13.41 25.21 1.18
CA SER A 314 12.71 25.08 2.47
C SER A 314 13.32 26.00 3.53
N TYR A 315 14.65 26.14 3.58
CA TYR A 315 15.33 27.04 4.51
C TYR A 315 15.05 28.52 4.18
N LYS A 316 15.00 28.88 2.89
CA LYS A 316 14.60 30.22 2.43
C LYS A 316 13.16 30.58 2.77
N ALA A 317 12.26 29.60 2.78
CA ALA A 317 10.87 29.81 3.17
C ALA A 317 10.74 30.18 4.67
N VAL A 318 11.66 29.72 5.50
CA VAL A 318 11.68 30.00 6.95
C VAL A 318 12.48 31.26 7.28
N CYS A 319 13.59 31.50 6.57
CA CYS A 319 14.46 32.68 6.78
C CYS A 319 14.69 33.39 5.43
N ALA A 320 13.75 34.24 5.04
CA ALA A 320 13.73 34.92 3.74
C ALA A 320 14.87 35.92 3.56
N GLU A 321 15.47 36.41 4.64
CA GLU A 321 16.55 37.40 4.63
C GLU A 321 17.94 36.76 4.42
N ALA A 322 18.07 35.45 4.57
CA ALA A 322 19.33 34.75 4.37
C ALA A 322 19.57 34.41 2.89
N VAL A 323 20.76 34.73 2.41
CA VAL A 323 21.21 34.46 1.04
C VAL A 323 21.89 33.09 0.96
N GLU A 324 22.64 32.71 2.01
CA GLU A 324 23.40 31.49 2.08
C GLU A 324 23.16 30.79 3.41
N PHE A 325 23.05 29.43 3.36
CA PHE A 325 22.90 28.58 4.55
C PHE A 325 24.15 27.74 4.71
N VAL A 326 24.85 27.96 5.84
CA VAL A 326 26.11 27.26 6.15
C VAL A 326 25.90 26.36 7.34
N ASN A 327 26.42 25.15 7.25
CA ASN A 327 26.47 24.22 8.38
C ASN A 327 27.68 24.51 9.28
N ASP A 328 27.50 24.48 10.59
CA ASP A 328 28.61 24.63 11.55
C ASP A 328 28.91 23.28 12.22
N GLU A 329 30.06 22.69 11.88
CA GLU A 329 30.51 21.40 12.44
C GLU A 329 30.57 21.38 13.98
N LYS A 330 30.77 22.54 14.61
CA LYS A 330 30.77 22.66 16.07
C LYS A 330 29.40 22.54 16.68
N ILE A 331 28.40 23.03 15.96
CA ILE A 331 26.99 22.89 16.38
C ILE A 331 26.54 21.46 16.16
N ASP A 332 26.90 20.84 15.04
CA ASP A 332 26.59 19.43 14.76
C ASP A 332 27.22 18.49 15.77
N ALA A 333 28.47 18.73 16.18
CA ALA A 333 29.11 17.95 17.24
C ALA A 333 28.39 18.06 18.58
N LYS A 334 27.95 19.26 18.96
CA LYS A 334 27.14 19.49 20.17
C LYS A 334 25.76 18.84 20.07
N ILE A 335 25.13 18.88 18.90
CA ILE A 335 23.83 18.20 18.66
C ILE A 335 24.00 16.69 18.81
N ALA A 336 25.06 16.11 18.24
CA ALA A 336 25.35 14.68 18.38
C ALA A 336 25.65 14.27 19.83
N GLU A 337 26.31 15.14 20.62
CA GLU A 337 26.54 14.93 22.05
C GLU A 337 25.23 15.03 22.83
N LEU A 338 24.33 15.96 22.48
CA LEU A 338 23.04 16.15 23.10
C LEU A 338 21.99 15.12 22.64
N ALA A 339 22.08 14.61 21.40
CA ALA A 339 21.17 13.56 20.87
C ALA A 339 21.29 12.23 21.64
N GLY A 340 22.39 12.01 22.40
CA GLY A 340 22.53 10.93 23.38
C GLY A 340 21.81 11.19 24.71
N GLY A 341 21.31 12.41 24.94
CA GLY A 341 20.61 12.83 26.15
C GLY A 341 19.18 13.27 25.83
N VAL A 342 18.22 12.69 26.53
CA VAL A 342 16.80 13.06 26.46
C VAL A 342 16.65 14.55 26.72
N TYR A 343 16.29 15.34 25.72
CA TYR A 343 15.72 16.66 25.95
C TYR A 343 14.44 16.46 26.78
N GLY A 344 14.45 16.94 27.99
CA GLY A 344 13.50 16.83 29.07
C GLY A 344 12.11 16.29 28.71
N THR A 345 11.53 15.59 29.65
CA THR A 345 10.20 14.95 29.57
C THR A 345 9.06 15.87 29.11
N ASP A 346 9.30 17.18 28.99
CA ASP A 346 8.29 18.20 28.65
C ASP A 346 8.11 18.40 27.13
N PHE A 347 9.01 17.89 26.27
CA PHE A 347 8.97 18.08 24.82
C PHE A 347 8.72 16.80 23.99
N GLY A 348 8.30 15.72 24.64
CA GLY A 348 8.05 14.46 23.97
C GLY A 348 9.32 13.83 23.38
N LYS A 349 9.20 13.08 22.28
CA LYS A 349 10.32 12.43 21.56
C LYS A 349 10.85 13.26 20.39
N ALA A 350 10.80 14.59 20.49
CA ALA A 350 11.34 15.46 19.45
C ALA A 350 12.88 15.47 19.48
N TYR A 351 13.51 15.38 18.32
CA TYR A 351 14.96 15.51 18.18
C TYR A 351 15.33 16.47 17.05
N ILE A 352 16.45 17.19 17.25
CA ILE A 352 16.98 18.12 16.27
C ILE A 352 17.84 17.32 15.29
N ASN A 353 17.49 17.39 14.01
CA ASN A 353 18.25 16.72 12.94
C ASN A 353 19.45 17.55 12.48
N LYS A 354 19.26 18.86 12.33
CA LYS A 354 20.25 19.76 11.75
C LYS A 354 19.98 21.20 12.13
N VAL A 355 21.02 21.99 12.34
CA VAL A 355 20.95 23.44 12.52
C VAL A 355 21.76 24.11 11.43
N MET A 356 21.14 25.01 10.68
CA MET A 356 21.80 25.78 9.64
C MET A 356 21.86 27.26 10.05
N ILE A 357 23.01 27.89 9.79
CA ILE A 357 23.22 29.32 10.00
C ILE A 357 22.89 30.03 8.70
N GLY A 358 21.89 30.92 8.74
CA GLY A 358 21.56 31.80 7.63
C GLY A 358 22.48 33.04 7.65
N LYS A 359 23.16 33.31 6.55
CA LYS A 359 24.03 34.49 6.35
C LYS A 359 23.45 35.39 5.27
N ASP A 360 23.64 36.67 5.45
CA ASP A 360 23.30 37.67 4.43
C ASP A 360 24.40 37.79 3.35
N ALA A 361 24.21 38.73 2.39
CA ALA A 361 25.18 38.99 1.33
C ALA A 361 26.51 39.59 1.87
N ALA A 362 26.56 40.08 3.11
CA ALA A 362 27.74 40.59 3.77
C ALA A 362 28.46 39.53 4.62
N GLY A 363 27.90 38.32 4.74
CA GLY A 363 28.45 37.21 5.50
C GLY A 363 28.10 37.26 6.99
N GLU A 364 27.24 38.21 7.41
CA GLU A 364 26.77 38.29 8.79
C GLU A 364 25.64 37.28 9.05
N THR A 365 25.55 36.78 10.30
CA THR A 365 24.52 35.81 10.71
C THR A 365 23.19 36.53 10.89
N VAL A 366 22.20 36.21 10.06
CA VAL A 366 20.85 36.77 10.11
C VAL A 366 19.94 35.94 11.00
N GLY A 367 20.16 34.60 11.05
CA GLY A 367 19.34 33.72 11.86
C GLY A 367 19.77 32.27 11.82
N TYR A 368 19.06 31.43 12.57
CA TYR A 368 19.29 30.00 12.62
C TYR A 368 18.03 29.27 12.14
N VAL A 369 18.21 28.31 11.24
CA VAL A 369 17.13 27.40 10.81
C VAL A 369 17.35 26.04 11.47
N ILE A 370 16.42 25.62 12.31
CA ILE A 370 16.48 24.37 13.03
C ILE A 370 15.52 23.37 12.36
N SER A 371 16.08 22.28 11.86
CA SER A 371 15.29 21.13 11.40
C SER A 371 15.12 20.18 12.57
N ALA A 372 13.89 20.01 13.02
CA ALA A 372 13.54 19.09 14.07
C ALA A 372 12.50 18.09 13.58
N THR A 373 12.61 16.83 14.04
CA THR A 373 11.58 15.80 13.82
C THR A 373 10.87 15.57 15.13
N SER A 374 9.54 15.66 15.10
CA SER A 374 8.70 15.16 16.18
C SER A 374 8.72 13.64 16.16
N GLY A 375 8.95 13.01 17.31
CA GLY A 375 8.92 11.55 17.42
C GLY A 375 7.52 10.95 17.29
N ASP A 376 6.52 11.81 17.12
CA ASP A 376 5.10 11.47 17.00
C ASP A 376 4.58 11.74 15.56
N GLY A 377 5.46 11.90 14.60
CA GLY A 377 5.13 12.20 13.20
C GLY A 377 5.37 11.07 12.22
#